data_68862714c5a45bb8c4dddd5446ba475d
#
_entry.id   68862714c5a45bb8c4dddd5446ba475d
#
_cell.length_a   1.000
_cell.length_b   1.000
_cell.length_c   1.000
_cell.angle_alpha   90.00
_cell.angle_beta   90.00
_cell.angle_gamma   90.00
#
_symmetry.space_group_name_H-M   'P 1'
#
loop_
_entity.id
_entity.type
_entity.pdbx_description
1 polymer ?
#
loop_
_entity_poly.entity_id
_entity_poly.type
_entity_poly.pdbx_seq_one_letter_code
_entity_poly.pdbx_strand_id
1 'polypeptide(L)'
;SVCLVHTPDVIIPSEDCNFEFCGVNFGIIQTPGHSSGHICVVTPDDVCYVADTLLSRENQDAKLPYALHHVAAFASRRKMGETRHSHYIIAHKGICPGADFPALVRDNDALILRRAEEILSMVQEPTSFSEINRRVCAHYKLLTRQPRRSLRFERNVRFFVEYLVDEGYLEMSCEDGATLYAPTGKHFT
;
A
#
# COMPACT_ATOMS: atom_id res chain seq x y z
N SER A 1 11.00 -26.96 -10.59
CA SER A 1 11.54 -25.67 -10.10
C SER A 1 12.32 -25.94 -8.82
N VAL A 2 13.60 -25.68 -8.83
CA VAL A 2 14.45 -25.76 -7.64
C VAL A 2 14.13 -24.53 -6.80
N CYS A 3 13.47 -24.75 -5.66
CA CYS A 3 13.33 -23.69 -4.65
C CYS A 3 14.72 -23.52 -4.01
N LEU A 4 15.47 -22.50 -4.42
CA LEU A 4 16.68 -22.10 -3.72
C LEU A 4 16.27 -21.50 -2.37
N VAL A 5 16.37 -22.28 -1.32
CA VAL A 5 16.26 -21.77 0.05
C VAL A 5 17.56 -20.99 0.32
N HIS A 6 17.50 -19.68 0.18
CA HIS A 6 18.56 -18.80 0.64
C HIS A 6 18.41 -18.60 2.15
N THR A 7 19.41 -19.03 2.92
CA THR A 7 19.55 -18.62 4.31
C THR A 7 20.17 -17.23 4.29
N PRO A 8 19.51 -16.19 4.80
CA PRO A 8 20.09 -14.86 4.84
C PRO A 8 21.26 -14.83 5.85
N ASP A 9 22.31 -14.08 5.52
CA ASP A 9 23.46 -13.89 6.43
C ASP A 9 23.05 -13.08 7.67
N VAL A 10 22.06 -12.19 7.51
CA VAL A 10 21.53 -11.35 8.58
C VAL A 10 20.01 -11.27 8.49
N ILE A 11 19.36 -11.39 9.64
CA ILE A 11 17.91 -11.17 9.78
C ILE A 11 17.70 -9.81 10.46
N ILE A 12 17.05 -8.89 9.79
CA ILE A 12 16.63 -7.61 10.35
C ILE A 12 15.46 -7.86 11.33
N PRO A 13 15.52 -7.38 12.59
CA PRO A 13 14.43 -7.53 13.54
C PRO A 13 13.15 -6.82 13.09
N SER A 14 12.02 -7.19 13.70
CA SER A 14 10.70 -6.60 13.38
C SER A 14 10.48 -5.19 13.96
N GLU A 15 11.49 -4.61 14.55
CA GLU A 15 11.49 -3.25 15.12
C GLU A 15 12.57 -2.37 14.47
N ASP A 16 12.46 -1.07 14.64
CA ASP A 16 13.45 -0.13 14.12
C ASP A 16 14.82 -0.39 14.78
N CYS A 17 15.87 -0.38 14.00
CA CYS A 17 17.21 -0.68 14.50
C CYS A 17 18.28 0.05 13.67
N ASN A 18 19.52 -0.04 14.15
CA ASN A 18 20.70 0.29 13.37
C ASN A 18 21.38 -0.98 12.88
N PHE A 19 21.89 -0.94 11.67
CA PHE A 19 22.58 -2.06 11.04
C PHE A 19 23.91 -1.58 10.45
N GLU A 20 25.00 -2.22 10.87
CA GLU A 20 26.31 -1.94 10.30
C GLU A 20 26.60 -2.92 9.17
N PHE A 21 27.00 -2.37 8.01
CA PHE A 21 27.45 -3.13 6.87
C PHE A 21 28.73 -2.52 6.29
N CYS A 22 29.79 -3.31 6.20
CA CYS A 22 31.10 -2.86 5.67
C CYS A 22 31.65 -1.59 6.36
N GLY A 23 31.48 -1.47 7.68
CA GLY A 23 31.92 -0.30 8.45
C GLY A 23 31.05 0.93 8.31
N VAL A 24 29.88 0.81 7.66
CA VAL A 24 28.89 1.88 7.50
C VAL A 24 27.64 1.56 8.29
N ASN A 25 27.18 2.49 9.12
CA ASN A 25 25.95 2.34 9.90
C ASN A 25 24.76 2.88 9.13
N PHE A 26 23.70 2.06 9.03
CA PHE A 26 22.42 2.40 8.42
C PHE A 26 21.31 2.36 9.48
N GLY A 27 20.41 3.34 9.45
CA GLY A 27 19.16 3.25 10.18
C GLY A 27 18.16 2.41 9.41
N ILE A 28 17.47 1.49 10.10
CA ILE A 28 16.40 0.66 9.53
C ILE A 28 15.09 1.05 10.19
N ILE A 29 14.11 1.44 9.41
CA ILE A 29 12.78 1.79 9.88
C ILE A 29 11.79 0.78 9.30
N GLN A 30 11.08 0.07 10.17
CA GLN A 30 10.05 -0.88 9.76
C GLN A 30 8.82 -0.14 9.22
N THR A 31 8.44 -0.44 8.00
CA THR A 31 7.32 0.21 7.30
C THR A 31 6.43 -0.81 6.58
N PRO A 32 5.81 -1.75 7.33
CA PRO A 32 4.93 -2.76 6.74
C PRO A 32 3.75 -2.11 6.02
N GLY A 33 3.24 -2.79 4.99
CA GLY A 33 2.08 -2.33 4.23
C GLY A 33 2.20 -2.63 2.74
N HIS A 34 3.23 -2.16 2.05
CA HIS A 34 3.52 -2.61 0.69
C HIS A 34 3.82 -4.12 0.65
N SER A 35 4.63 -4.56 1.60
CA SER A 35 4.81 -5.97 1.96
C SER A 35 4.92 -6.08 3.48
N SER A 36 4.79 -7.29 4.05
CA SER A 36 4.87 -7.50 5.49
C SER A 36 6.26 -7.18 6.08
N GLY A 37 7.32 -7.41 5.31
CA GLY A 37 8.70 -7.12 5.70
C GLY A 37 9.28 -5.87 5.04
N HIS A 38 8.45 -4.89 4.67
CA HIS A 38 8.93 -3.66 4.05
C HIS A 38 9.67 -2.79 5.05
N ILE A 39 10.82 -2.24 4.64
CA ILE A 39 11.66 -1.35 5.44
C ILE A 39 12.03 -0.09 4.65
N CYS A 40 12.30 0.99 5.37
CA CYS A 40 13.05 2.15 4.89
C CYS A 40 14.46 2.11 5.43
N VAL A 41 15.41 2.66 4.69
CA VAL A 41 16.84 2.66 5.07
C VAL A 41 17.35 4.10 5.12
N VAL A 42 17.97 4.46 6.23
CA VAL A 42 18.58 5.78 6.43
C VAL A 42 20.10 5.65 6.33
N THR A 43 20.70 6.47 5.49
CA THR A 43 22.14 6.51 5.28
C THR A 43 22.82 7.49 6.25
N PRO A 44 24.16 7.38 6.51
CA PRO A 44 24.87 8.27 7.42
C PRO A 44 24.86 9.75 7.01
N ASP A 45 24.66 10.05 5.73
CA ASP A 45 24.55 11.40 5.19
C ASP A 45 23.10 11.94 5.21
N ASP A 46 22.26 11.35 6.07
CA ASP A 46 20.88 11.76 6.33
C ASP A 46 19.96 11.72 5.10
N VAL A 47 20.13 10.71 4.26
CA VAL A 47 19.21 10.40 3.16
C VAL A 47 18.40 9.17 3.53
N CYS A 48 17.08 9.24 3.41
CA CYS A 48 16.18 8.12 3.67
C CYS A 48 15.66 7.49 2.38
N TYR A 49 16.01 6.23 2.13
CA TYR A 49 15.41 5.44 1.06
C TYR A 49 14.09 4.83 1.54
N VAL A 50 12.97 5.41 1.10
CA VAL A 50 11.63 5.01 1.54
C VAL A 50 10.99 3.94 0.66
N ALA A 51 11.67 3.53 -0.40
CA ALA A 51 11.24 2.48 -1.33
C ALA A 51 9.77 2.67 -1.77
N ASP A 52 8.95 1.63 -1.60
CA ASP A 52 7.53 1.60 -1.99
C ASP A 52 6.56 1.96 -0.85
N THR A 53 7.03 2.64 0.21
CA THR A 53 6.15 3.14 1.29
C THR A 53 5.12 4.12 0.75
N LEU A 54 5.51 4.89 -0.28
CA LEU A 54 4.65 5.86 -0.98
C LEU A 54 5.01 5.97 -2.46
N LEU A 55 4.06 6.54 -3.19
CA LEU A 55 4.24 6.89 -4.60
C LEU A 55 4.91 8.25 -4.71
N SER A 56 5.77 8.39 -5.72
CA SER A 56 6.35 9.70 -6.07
C SER A 56 5.26 10.67 -6.58
N ARG A 57 5.59 11.95 -6.64
CA ARG A 57 4.68 13.00 -7.17
C ARG A 57 4.19 12.66 -8.58
N GLU A 58 5.02 12.06 -9.41
CA GLU A 58 4.70 11.69 -10.80
C GLU A 58 3.70 10.53 -10.90
N ASN A 59 3.50 9.77 -9.81
CA ASN A 59 2.62 8.61 -9.77
C ASN A 59 1.34 8.84 -8.95
N GLN A 60 1.01 10.10 -8.62
CA GLN A 60 -0.20 10.45 -7.84
C GLN A 60 -1.51 10.30 -8.64
N ASP A 61 -1.46 9.91 -9.90
CA ASP A 61 -2.62 9.55 -10.72
C ASP A 61 -2.90 8.03 -10.75
N ALA A 62 -2.18 7.25 -9.94
CA ALA A 62 -2.33 5.81 -9.90
C ALA A 62 -3.80 5.39 -9.67
N LYS A 63 -4.32 4.53 -10.55
CA LYS A 63 -5.71 4.10 -10.54
C LYS A 63 -6.01 3.17 -9.37
N LEU A 64 -5.12 2.22 -9.13
CA LEU A 64 -5.19 1.24 -8.04
C LEU A 64 -3.80 1.08 -7.43
N PRO A 65 -3.38 1.99 -6.55
CA PRO A 65 -2.12 1.86 -5.82
C PRO A 65 -2.04 0.51 -5.09
N TYR A 66 -0.87 -0.09 -5.13
CA TYR A 66 -0.65 -1.38 -4.50
C TYR A 66 -0.20 -1.20 -3.04
N ALA A 67 -0.86 -1.90 -2.13
CA ALA A 67 -0.35 -2.23 -0.81
C ALA A 67 -0.96 -3.58 -0.40
N LEU A 68 -0.15 -4.45 0.17
CA LEU A 68 -0.63 -5.74 0.69
C LEU A 68 -1.64 -5.54 1.83
N HIS A 69 -1.44 -4.49 2.64
CA HIS A 69 -2.28 -4.17 3.78
C HIS A 69 -2.37 -2.64 3.97
N HIS A 70 -3.48 -2.03 3.58
CA HIS A 70 -3.62 -0.58 3.58
C HIS A 70 -3.57 0.05 4.97
N VAL A 71 -4.16 -0.57 6.00
CA VAL A 71 -4.12 -0.06 7.39
C VAL A 71 -2.67 0.04 7.87
N ALA A 72 -1.86 -1.00 7.68
CA ALA A 72 -0.45 -0.97 8.02
C ALA A 72 0.32 0.07 7.19
N ALA A 73 -0.01 0.22 5.90
CA ALA A 73 0.60 1.21 5.03
C ALA A 73 0.31 2.65 5.50
N PHE A 74 -0.91 2.96 5.95
CA PHE A 74 -1.25 4.25 6.55
C PHE A 74 -0.44 4.52 7.82
N ALA A 75 -0.34 3.53 8.74
CA ALA A 75 0.47 3.64 9.95
C ALA A 75 1.94 3.91 9.63
N SER A 76 2.50 3.17 8.65
CA SER A 76 3.88 3.34 8.18
C SER A 76 4.12 4.73 7.58
N ARG A 77 3.21 5.23 6.73
CA ARG A 77 3.34 6.58 6.15
C ARG A 77 3.22 7.67 7.20
N ARG A 78 2.33 7.51 8.19
CA ARG A 78 2.22 8.44 9.32
C ARG A 78 3.55 8.49 10.08
N LYS A 79 4.11 7.32 10.45
CA LYS A 79 5.42 7.20 11.09
C LYS A 79 6.52 7.90 10.28
N MET A 80 6.58 7.65 8.98
CA MET A 80 7.54 8.28 8.10
C MET A 80 7.35 9.79 8.00
N GLY A 81 6.12 10.29 8.01
CA GLY A 81 5.80 11.72 8.00
C GLY A 81 6.31 12.50 9.23
N GLU A 82 6.61 11.79 10.32
CA GLU A 82 7.19 12.35 11.56
C GLU A 82 8.73 12.40 11.50
N THR A 83 9.36 11.67 10.59
CA THR A 83 10.83 11.69 10.42
C THR A 83 11.30 12.99 9.77
N ARG A 84 12.57 13.30 9.97
CA ARG A 84 13.21 14.49 9.41
C ARG A 84 14.56 14.10 8.82
N HIS A 85 14.62 14.02 7.50
CA HIS A 85 15.83 13.74 6.73
C HIS A 85 16.02 14.81 5.67
N SER A 86 17.25 15.01 5.23
CA SER A 86 17.58 15.99 4.20
C SER A 86 16.88 15.69 2.88
N HIS A 87 16.84 14.41 2.50
CA HIS A 87 16.20 13.94 1.28
C HIS A 87 15.58 12.55 1.50
N TYR A 88 14.52 12.28 0.73
CA TYR A 88 13.88 10.96 0.66
C TYR A 88 13.96 10.44 -0.78
N ILE A 89 14.43 9.21 -0.93
CA ILE A 89 14.49 8.51 -2.22
C ILE A 89 13.30 7.53 -2.29
N ILE A 90 12.49 7.69 -3.33
CA ILE A 90 11.27 6.92 -3.56
C ILE A 90 11.51 5.94 -4.70
N ALA A 91 11.02 4.70 -4.55
CA ALA A 91 11.13 3.71 -5.61
C ALA A 91 10.43 4.19 -6.91
N HIS A 92 10.90 3.64 -8.04
CA HIS A 92 10.39 3.86 -9.39
C HIS A 92 10.60 5.26 -9.99
N LYS A 93 10.76 6.30 -9.22
CA LYS A 93 11.25 7.62 -9.58
C LYS A 93 11.07 8.63 -8.45
N GLY A 94 12.08 9.34 -8.17
CA GLY A 94 11.96 10.60 -7.47
C GLY A 94 12.87 10.72 -6.25
N ILE A 95 13.39 11.92 -6.11
CA ILE A 95 14.00 12.43 -4.89
C ILE A 95 13.05 13.51 -4.38
N CYS A 96 12.67 13.39 -3.11
CA CYS A 96 11.83 14.37 -2.44
C CYS A 96 12.69 15.13 -1.41
N PRO A 97 12.81 16.46 -1.49
CA PRO A 97 13.43 17.26 -0.43
C PRO A 97 12.71 17.05 0.89
N GLY A 98 13.46 17.06 2.00
CA GLY A 98 12.90 16.82 3.33
C GLY A 98 11.75 17.75 3.70
N ALA A 99 11.82 19.02 3.29
CA ALA A 99 10.76 20.00 3.52
C ALA A 99 9.42 19.64 2.84
N ASP A 100 9.47 18.95 1.71
CA ASP A 100 8.31 18.59 0.90
C ASP A 100 7.69 17.23 1.29
N PHE A 101 8.44 16.42 2.01
CA PHE A 101 8.06 15.04 2.30
C PHE A 101 6.74 14.91 3.09
N PRO A 102 6.43 15.72 4.12
CA PRO A 102 5.14 15.66 4.81
C PRO A 102 3.94 15.94 3.90
N ALA A 103 4.10 16.81 2.90
CA ALA A 103 3.05 17.05 1.91
C ALA A 103 2.84 15.82 1.02
N LEU A 104 3.93 15.19 0.56
CA LEU A 104 3.85 13.98 -0.25
C LEU A 104 3.19 12.81 0.50
N VAL A 105 3.42 12.68 1.81
CA VAL A 105 2.73 11.68 2.66
C VAL A 105 1.22 11.93 2.65
N ARG A 106 0.79 13.18 2.90
CA ARG A 106 -0.65 13.54 2.87
C ARG A 106 -1.29 13.30 1.51
N ASP A 107 -0.61 13.63 0.42
CA ASP A 107 -1.10 13.42 -0.94
C ASP A 107 -1.31 11.93 -1.25
N ASN A 108 -0.39 11.06 -0.77
CA ASN A 108 -0.52 9.62 -0.89
C ASN A 108 -1.71 9.09 -0.09
N ASP A 109 -1.89 9.52 1.15
CA ASP A 109 -3.04 9.09 1.97
C ASP A 109 -4.36 9.55 1.34
N ALA A 110 -4.43 10.80 0.88
CA ALA A 110 -5.60 11.33 0.21
C ALA A 110 -5.94 10.56 -1.09
N LEU A 111 -4.92 10.13 -1.84
CA LEU A 111 -5.13 9.29 -3.03
C LEU A 111 -5.76 7.95 -2.66
N ILE A 112 -5.21 7.25 -1.65
CA ILE A 112 -5.72 5.94 -1.24
C ILE A 112 -7.16 6.07 -0.71
N LEU A 113 -7.44 7.05 0.15
CA LEU A 113 -8.78 7.28 0.70
C LEU A 113 -9.79 7.57 -0.41
N ARG A 114 -9.45 8.43 -1.36
CA ARG A 114 -10.30 8.70 -2.52
C ARG A 114 -10.60 7.44 -3.34
N ARG A 115 -9.60 6.57 -3.57
CA ARG A 115 -9.83 5.29 -4.27
C ARG A 115 -10.71 4.34 -3.49
N ALA A 116 -10.53 4.27 -2.17
CA ALA A 116 -11.39 3.48 -1.29
C ALA A 116 -12.84 3.98 -1.32
N GLU A 117 -13.06 5.29 -1.24
CA GLU A 117 -14.39 5.91 -1.34
C GLU A 117 -15.05 5.64 -2.70
N GLU A 118 -14.31 5.82 -3.81
CA GLU A 118 -14.78 5.49 -5.16
C GLU A 118 -15.21 4.01 -5.25
N ILE A 119 -14.43 3.08 -4.70
CA ILE A 119 -14.76 1.66 -4.69
C ILE A 119 -15.99 1.36 -3.81
N LEU A 120 -16.06 1.96 -2.62
CA LEU A 120 -17.22 1.83 -1.74
C LEU A 120 -18.51 2.27 -2.46
N SER A 121 -18.48 3.37 -3.19
CA SER A 121 -19.64 3.89 -3.92
C SER A 121 -20.19 2.94 -5.01
N MET A 122 -19.39 1.98 -5.43
CA MET A 122 -19.79 0.93 -6.40
C MET A 122 -20.48 -0.27 -5.75
N VAL A 123 -20.53 -0.34 -4.40
CA VAL A 123 -21.16 -1.42 -3.64
C VAL A 123 -22.38 -0.83 -2.94
N GLN A 124 -23.57 -0.96 -3.53
CA GLN A 124 -24.82 -0.38 -3.00
C GLN A 124 -25.75 -1.44 -2.37
N GLU A 125 -25.48 -2.71 -2.64
CA GLU A 125 -26.24 -3.87 -2.19
C GLU A 125 -25.28 -5.05 -1.97
N PRO A 126 -25.68 -6.13 -1.29
CA PRO A 126 -24.85 -7.32 -1.15
C PRO A 126 -24.32 -7.80 -2.49
N THR A 127 -23.01 -7.75 -2.67
CA THR A 127 -22.34 -7.94 -3.97
C THR A 127 -21.15 -8.86 -3.82
N SER A 128 -20.98 -9.82 -4.74
CA SER A 128 -19.81 -10.70 -4.75
C SER A 128 -18.53 -9.94 -5.10
N PHE A 129 -17.38 -10.42 -4.60
CA PHE A 129 -16.08 -9.85 -4.96
C PHE A 129 -15.83 -9.80 -6.48
N SER A 130 -16.25 -10.83 -7.19
CA SER A 130 -16.12 -10.90 -8.66
C SER A 130 -16.82 -9.73 -9.35
N GLU A 131 -18.02 -9.38 -8.90
CA GLU A 131 -18.78 -8.26 -9.46
C GLU A 131 -18.19 -6.90 -9.05
N ILE A 132 -17.72 -6.76 -7.81
CA ILE A 132 -16.99 -5.55 -7.37
C ILE A 132 -15.76 -5.35 -8.25
N ASN A 133 -14.94 -6.38 -8.41
CA ASN A 133 -13.75 -6.32 -9.26
C ASN A 133 -14.10 -5.92 -10.71
N ARG A 134 -15.16 -6.48 -11.28
CA ARG A 134 -15.62 -6.13 -12.63
C ARG A 134 -16.01 -4.65 -12.72
N ARG A 135 -16.81 -4.14 -11.76
CA ARG A 135 -17.24 -2.72 -11.70
C ARG A 135 -16.04 -1.78 -11.58
N VAL A 136 -15.12 -2.06 -10.66
CA VAL A 136 -13.90 -1.28 -10.43
C VAL A 136 -13.00 -1.28 -11.67
N CYS A 137 -12.75 -2.45 -12.27
CA CYS A 137 -11.94 -2.53 -13.49
C CYS A 137 -12.58 -1.81 -14.68
N ALA A 138 -13.90 -1.83 -14.79
CA ALA A 138 -14.62 -1.07 -15.82
C ALA A 138 -14.48 0.43 -15.60
N HIS A 139 -14.72 0.92 -14.39
CA HIS A 139 -14.61 2.32 -14.00
C HIS A 139 -13.22 2.91 -14.33
N TYR A 140 -12.16 2.22 -13.95
CA TYR A 140 -10.80 2.67 -14.20
C TYR A 140 -10.26 2.31 -15.60
N LYS A 141 -11.08 1.72 -16.48
CA LYS A 141 -10.67 1.26 -17.83
C LYS A 141 -9.48 0.28 -17.77
N LEU A 142 -9.56 -0.68 -16.85
CA LEU A 142 -8.55 -1.71 -16.61
C LEU A 142 -8.95 -3.09 -17.14
N LEU A 143 -10.13 -3.23 -17.72
CA LEU A 143 -10.57 -4.50 -18.33
C LEU A 143 -9.55 -4.95 -19.38
N THR A 144 -9.16 -6.22 -19.29
CA THR A 144 -8.09 -6.77 -20.14
C THR A 144 -8.36 -8.24 -20.47
N ARG A 145 -7.87 -8.68 -21.64
CA ARG A 145 -7.84 -10.10 -22.03
C ARG A 145 -6.55 -10.82 -21.61
N GLN A 146 -5.62 -10.12 -20.96
CA GLN A 146 -4.35 -10.68 -20.51
C GLN A 146 -4.49 -11.26 -19.09
N PRO A 147 -4.42 -12.60 -18.89
CA PRO A 147 -4.70 -13.20 -17.58
C PRO A 147 -3.83 -12.67 -16.44
N ARG A 148 -2.51 -12.57 -16.66
CA ARG A 148 -1.57 -12.06 -15.66
C ARG A 148 -1.87 -10.61 -15.25
N ARG A 149 -2.31 -9.78 -16.19
CA ARG A 149 -2.67 -8.39 -15.93
C ARG A 149 -3.99 -8.30 -15.18
N SER A 150 -4.96 -9.14 -15.55
CA SER A 150 -6.24 -9.27 -14.84
C SER A 150 -6.03 -9.66 -13.38
N LEU A 151 -5.25 -10.71 -13.11
CA LEU A 151 -4.93 -11.15 -11.75
C LEU A 151 -4.26 -10.07 -10.91
N ARG A 152 -3.39 -9.25 -11.51
CA ARG A 152 -2.76 -8.13 -10.79
C ARG A 152 -3.79 -7.08 -10.37
N PHE A 153 -4.73 -6.72 -11.25
CA PHE A 153 -5.78 -5.76 -10.91
C PHE A 153 -6.74 -6.34 -9.87
N GLU A 154 -7.16 -7.58 -10.03
CA GLU A 154 -8.00 -8.28 -9.05
C GLU A 154 -7.39 -8.27 -7.65
N ARG A 155 -6.10 -8.56 -7.54
CA ARG A 155 -5.38 -8.52 -6.27
C ARG A 155 -5.40 -7.10 -5.66
N ASN A 156 -5.15 -6.05 -6.45
CA ASN A 156 -5.18 -4.69 -5.94
C ASN A 156 -6.59 -4.28 -5.48
N VAL A 157 -7.64 -4.65 -6.24
CA VAL A 157 -9.04 -4.42 -5.82
C VAL A 157 -9.35 -5.15 -4.51
N ARG A 158 -8.86 -6.39 -4.36
CA ARG A 158 -9.06 -7.17 -3.13
C ARG A 158 -8.51 -6.46 -1.90
N PHE A 159 -7.31 -5.92 -1.97
CA PHE A 159 -6.71 -5.19 -0.85
C PHE A 159 -7.49 -3.93 -0.46
N PHE A 160 -8.11 -3.25 -1.42
CA PHE A 160 -9.03 -2.15 -1.11
C PHE A 160 -10.33 -2.64 -0.47
N VAL A 161 -10.90 -3.75 -0.94
CA VAL A 161 -12.11 -4.34 -0.33
C VAL A 161 -11.82 -4.81 1.09
N GLU A 162 -10.68 -5.47 1.33
CA GLU A 162 -10.22 -5.86 2.68
C GLU A 162 -10.07 -4.63 3.59
N TYR A 163 -9.43 -3.56 3.10
CA TYR A 163 -9.34 -2.29 3.84
C TYR A 163 -10.73 -1.74 4.22
N LEU A 164 -11.68 -1.74 3.29
CA LEU A 164 -13.05 -1.27 3.55
C LEU A 164 -13.77 -2.13 4.59
N VAL A 165 -13.50 -3.43 4.64
CA VAL A 165 -14.02 -4.34 5.68
C VAL A 165 -13.32 -4.08 7.02
N ASP A 166 -12.00 -4.02 7.04
CA ASP A 166 -11.21 -3.80 8.28
C ASP A 166 -11.60 -2.48 8.95
N GLU A 167 -11.86 -1.44 8.17
CA GLU A 167 -12.29 -0.13 8.65
C GLU A 167 -13.81 -0.05 8.89
N GLY A 168 -14.57 -1.12 8.64
CA GLY A 168 -16.00 -1.20 8.90
C GLY A 168 -16.88 -0.38 7.95
N TYR A 169 -16.42 -0.08 6.73
CA TYR A 169 -17.24 0.51 5.66
C TYR A 169 -18.06 -0.54 4.91
N LEU A 170 -17.52 -1.77 4.83
CA LEU A 170 -18.20 -2.95 4.30
C LEU A 170 -18.31 -4.00 5.38
N GLU A 171 -19.38 -4.78 5.34
CA GLU A 171 -19.53 -6.02 6.09
C GLU A 171 -19.57 -7.22 5.15
N MET A 172 -19.19 -8.38 5.67
CA MET A 172 -19.21 -9.64 4.92
C MET A 172 -20.31 -10.56 5.41
N SER A 173 -21.00 -11.19 4.46
CA SER A 173 -21.90 -12.32 4.72
C SER A 173 -21.52 -13.52 3.84
N CYS A 174 -22.06 -14.69 4.14
CA CYS A 174 -21.91 -15.87 3.33
C CYS A 174 -23.28 -16.46 3.01
N GLU A 175 -23.64 -16.54 1.74
CA GLU A 175 -24.89 -17.11 1.25
C GLU A 175 -24.57 -18.19 0.21
N ASP A 176 -25.09 -19.39 0.43
CA ASP A 176 -24.88 -20.56 -0.46
C ASP A 176 -23.41 -20.80 -0.85
N GLY A 177 -22.48 -20.55 0.11
CA GLY A 177 -21.04 -20.71 -0.12
C GLY A 177 -20.38 -19.55 -0.86
N ALA A 178 -21.10 -18.50 -1.22
CA ALA A 178 -20.57 -17.28 -1.81
C ALA A 178 -20.39 -16.19 -0.75
N THR A 179 -19.22 -15.55 -0.72
CA THR A 179 -18.98 -14.35 0.12
C THR A 179 -19.56 -13.12 -0.56
N LEU A 180 -20.40 -12.40 0.15
CA LEU A 180 -20.98 -11.13 -0.26
C LEU A 180 -20.46 -10.00 0.62
N TYR A 181 -20.35 -8.82 0.04
CA TYR A 181 -19.93 -7.56 0.68
C TYR A 181 -21.07 -6.56 0.58
N ALA A 182 -21.44 -5.94 1.69
CA ALA A 182 -22.52 -4.96 1.75
C ALA A 182 -22.06 -3.69 2.47
N PRO A 183 -22.53 -2.48 2.08
CA PRO A 183 -22.19 -1.26 2.78
C PRO A 183 -22.84 -1.22 4.17
N THR A 184 -22.07 -0.80 5.18
CA THR A 184 -22.57 -0.67 6.57
C THR A 184 -23.32 0.65 6.84
N GLY A 185 -23.27 1.59 5.90
CA GLY A 185 -23.75 2.96 6.09
C GLY A 185 -22.69 3.90 6.68
N LYS A 186 -21.49 3.42 7.02
CA LYS A 186 -20.38 4.29 7.40
C LYS A 186 -19.87 5.05 6.19
N HIS A 187 -19.58 6.35 6.36
CA HIS A 187 -19.06 7.24 5.33
C HIS A 187 -17.66 7.74 5.66
N PHE A 188 -16.88 8.07 4.64
CA PHE A 188 -15.62 8.81 4.81
C PHE A 188 -15.93 10.23 5.33
N THR A 189 -15.16 10.70 6.32
CA THR A 189 -15.29 12.04 6.95
C THR A 189 -14.08 12.90 6.62
#